data_56aeabbcdcea45f1a52887cd1fc72372
#
_entry.id   56aeabbcdcea45f1a52887cd1fc72372
#
_cell.length_a   1.000
_cell.length_b   1.000
_cell.length_c   1.000
_cell.angle_alpha   90.00
_cell.angle_beta   90.00
_cell.angle_gamma   90.00
#
_symmetry.space_group_name_H-M   'P 1'
#
loop_
_entity.id
_entity.type
_entity.pdbx_description
1 polymer ?
#
loop_
_entity_poly.entity_id
_entity_poly.type
_entity_poly.pdbx_seq_one_letter_code
_entity_poly.pdbx_strand_id
1 'polypeptide(L)'
;MDARWVFILLGPVGLLWSRSPLIPCFALNLGKGFMKTRSEGRLEDTLLAEHWVENHKRDSWRRQAKASGYRARSAFKLKQIQERFHLVRNGDMVLDVGCHPGGWAQVAVELVGETGRVVGVDLQPCAPVEGAVLLTGDITESVTQERILSELGGQQLNVIVSDISPDITGKWDMDQSVAMTLVADVFDFALPLLVKGGGFTTKLFQGIGVEELISAVRPHFSSVRRFSPDASRNSSSEVYLVCKHPTPWKAPKASVRERYEAGVNKIVGGDEIEADPEPVASSFKVRRKKTTDEFEER
;
A
#
# COMPACT_ATOMS: atom_id res chain seq x y z
N MET A 1 5.46 39.91 45.10
CA MET A 1 5.88 38.59 45.61
C MET A 1 5.88 37.64 44.41
N ASP A 2 7.09 37.41 43.94
CA ASP A 2 7.35 36.79 42.65
C ASP A 2 7.17 35.28 42.70
N ALA A 3 6.30 34.75 41.87
CA ALA A 3 6.20 33.32 41.61
C ALA A 3 7.08 32.94 40.40
N ARG A 4 8.23 32.34 40.69
CA ARG A 4 9.17 31.83 39.68
C ARG A 4 8.59 30.54 39.09
N TRP A 5 8.45 30.50 37.78
CA TRP A 5 8.08 29.33 36.99
C TRP A 5 9.34 28.52 36.69
N VAL A 6 9.34 27.25 37.08
CA VAL A 6 10.38 26.28 36.68
C VAL A 6 9.84 25.46 35.51
N PHE A 7 10.48 25.63 34.37
CA PHE A 7 10.23 24.78 33.20
C PHE A 7 11.09 23.51 33.28
N ILE A 8 10.45 22.36 33.34
CA ILE A 8 11.13 21.09 33.17
C ILE A 8 10.77 20.60 31.76
N LEU A 9 11.74 20.58 30.88
CA LEU A 9 11.67 20.00 29.55
C LEU A 9 11.80 18.48 29.70
N LEU A 10 10.68 17.79 29.54
CA LEU A 10 10.64 16.34 29.28
C LEU A 10 10.35 16.16 27.80
N GLY A 11 11.14 15.28 27.16
CA GLY A 11 11.11 14.99 25.72
C GLY A 11 9.73 14.64 25.12
N PRO A 12 9.60 14.17 23.90
CA PRO A 12 8.50 14.43 22.95
C PRO A 12 7.18 13.72 23.25
N VAL A 13 6.64 13.88 24.45
CA VAL A 13 5.28 13.43 24.77
C VAL A 13 4.65 14.36 25.83
N GLY A 14 3.82 15.26 25.37
CA GLY A 14 2.63 15.78 26.05
C GLY A 14 2.77 16.39 27.46
N LEU A 15 2.49 17.68 27.55
CA LEU A 15 2.22 18.40 28.80
C LEU A 15 0.96 17.87 29.49
N LEU A 16 1.08 17.33 30.70
CA LEU A 16 -0.03 17.03 31.59
C LEU A 16 -0.03 17.99 32.78
N TRP A 17 -1.14 18.72 32.96
CA TRP A 17 -1.43 19.52 34.14
C TRP A 17 -2.02 18.63 35.22
N SER A 18 -1.49 18.67 36.43
CA SER A 18 -2.16 18.12 37.61
C SER A 18 -2.25 19.17 38.72
N ARG A 19 -3.46 19.46 39.16
CA ARG A 19 -3.74 20.01 40.49
C ARG A 19 -4.58 19.00 41.25
N SER A 20 -4.08 18.55 42.36
CA SER A 20 -4.88 17.87 43.39
C SER A 20 -5.73 18.87 44.17
N PRO A 21 -6.89 18.43 44.74
CA PRO A 21 -6.85 18.07 46.15
C PRO A 21 -7.68 16.82 46.52
N LEU A 22 -7.27 16.22 47.60
CA LEU A 22 -7.86 15.19 48.45
C LEU A 22 -9.40 15.14 48.49
N ILE A 23 -9.99 13.94 48.29
CA ILE A 23 -11.31 13.57 48.79
C ILE A 23 -11.27 12.09 49.24
N PRO A 24 -11.92 11.73 50.36
CA PRO A 24 -11.68 10.47 51.08
C PRO A 24 -12.46 9.29 50.52
N CYS A 25 -11.94 8.11 50.87
CA CYS A 25 -12.55 6.79 50.65
C CYS A 25 -13.99 6.68 51.16
N PHE A 26 -14.90 6.24 50.28
CA PHE A 26 -16.07 5.49 50.65
C PHE A 26 -16.06 4.14 49.92
N ALA A 27 -15.97 3.09 50.67
CA ALA A 27 -16.09 1.74 50.20
C ALA A 27 -17.57 1.43 49.89
N LEU A 28 -17.86 1.02 48.66
CA LEU A 28 -19.08 0.30 48.32
C LEU A 28 -18.71 -0.97 47.54
N ASN A 29 -18.99 -2.07 48.18
CA ASN A 29 -18.80 -3.44 47.73
C ASN A 29 -19.96 -3.82 46.82
N LEU A 30 -19.72 -3.99 45.51
CA LEU A 30 -20.67 -4.57 44.56
C LEU A 30 -19.94 -5.35 43.46
N GLY A 31 -20.14 -6.67 43.48
CA GLY A 31 -20.19 -7.49 42.25
C GLY A 31 -18.88 -7.84 41.59
N LYS A 32 -18.52 -9.12 41.64
CA LYS A 32 -17.42 -9.73 40.86
C LYS A 32 -17.62 -9.52 39.36
N GLY A 33 -17.08 -8.43 38.84
CA GLY A 33 -16.84 -8.20 37.41
C GLY A 33 -15.33 -8.14 37.19
N PHE A 34 -14.83 -8.92 36.27
CA PHE A 34 -13.42 -9.08 35.92
C PHE A 34 -12.86 -7.72 35.47
N MET A 35 -12.30 -6.92 36.38
CA MET A 35 -11.52 -5.74 36.03
C MET A 35 -10.13 -6.21 35.59
N LYS A 36 -9.89 -6.24 34.28
CA LYS A 36 -8.51 -6.23 33.76
C LYS A 36 -7.82 -5.00 34.36
N THR A 37 -6.78 -5.22 35.15
CA THR A 37 -6.07 -4.15 35.82
C THR A 37 -5.34 -3.29 34.80
N ARG A 38 -5.35 -1.97 35.01
CA ARG A 38 -4.73 -0.97 34.12
C ARG A 38 -3.21 -1.19 33.90
N SER A 39 -2.60 -2.05 34.70
CA SER A 39 -1.20 -2.50 34.60
C SER A 39 -0.99 -3.59 33.53
N GLU A 40 -1.97 -4.49 33.31
CA GLU A 40 -1.85 -5.58 32.33
C GLU A 40 -1.93 -5.03 30.89
N GLY A 41 -2.82 -4.06 30.61
CA GLY A 41 -2.88 -3.41 29.30
C GLY A 41 -1.59 -2.69 28.93
N ARG A 42 -0.94 -2.03 29.89
CA ARG A 42 0.31 -1.30 29.65
C ARG A 42 1.50 -2.24 29.37
N LEU A 43 1.52 -3.42 29.98
CA LEU A 43 2.53 -4.45 29.72
C LEU A 43 2.34 -5.09 28.35
N GLU A 44 1.10 -5.39 27.95
CA GLU A 44 0.78 -5.91 26.62
C GLU A 44 1.17 -4.91 25.52
N ASP A 45 0.83 -3.63 25.69
CA ASP A 45 1.20 -2.55 24.76
C ASP A 45 2.73 -2.37 24.65
N THR A 46 3.45 -2.52 25.75
CA THR A 46 4.92 -2.43 25.77
C THR A 46 5.54 -3.64 25.07
N LEU A 47 5.05 -4.85 25.32
CA LEU A 47 5.53 -6.07 24.66
C LEU A 47 5.24 -6.07 23.17
N LEU A 48 4.07 -5.58 22.74
CA LEU A 48 3.73 -5.40 21.34
C LEU A 48 4.65 -4.37 20.66
N ALA A 49 4.92 -3.25 21.33
CA ALA A 49 5.83 -2.23 20.83
C ALA A 49 7.28 -2.75 20.74
N GLU A 50 7.76 -3.50 21.73
CA GLU A 50 9.09 -4.13 21.73
C GLU A 50 9.20 -5.17 20.61
N HIS A 51 8.19 -6.03 20.44
CA HIS A 51 8.14 -7.02 19.36
C HIS A 51 8.12 -6.36 17.98
N TRP A 52 7.38 -5.25 17.82
CA TRP A 52 7.38 -4.45 16.59
C TRP A 52 8.75 -3.85 16.29
N VAL A 53 9.41 -3.26 17.30
CA VAL A 53 10.76 -2.69 17.18
C VAL A 53 11.78 -3.78 16.83
N GLU A 54 11.68 -4.97 17.43
CA GLU A 54 12.60 -6.07 17.18
C GLU A 54 12.42 -6.67 15.78
N ASN A 55 11.18 -6.83 15.30
CA ASN A 55 10.89 -7.23 13.93
C ASN A 55 11.40 -6.22 12.92
N HIS A 56 11.29 -4.92 13.22
CA HIS A 56 11.87 -3.87 12.38
C HIS A 56 13.40 -3.91 12.33
N LYS A 57 14.06 -4.25 13.44
CA LYS A 57 15.52 -4.43 13.48
C LYS A 57 16.00 -5.66 12.69
N ARG A 58 15.16 -6.70 12.60
CA ARG A 58 15.47 -7.94 11.85
C ARG A 58 15.18 -7.85 10.36
N ASP A 59 14.51 -6.81 9.88
CA ASP A 59 14.22 -6.61 8.45
C ASP A 59 15.53 -6.41 7.67
N SER A 60 15.99 -7.47 7.00
CA SER A 60 17.21 -7.47 6.20
C SER A 60 17.19 -6.44 5.07
N TRP A 61 16.02 -6.26 4.42
CA TRP A 61 15.85 -5.29 3.35
C TRP A 61 15.97 -3.84 3.85
N ARG A 62 15.49 -3.57 5.08
CA ARG A 62 15.64 -2.24 5.68
C ARG A 62 17.11 -1.92 5.99
N ARG A 63 17.86 -2.92 6.51
CA ARG A 63 19.30 -2.75 6.75
C ARG A 63 20.06 -2.54 5.44
N GLN A 64 19.72 -3.32 4.42
CA GLN A 64 20.33 -3.20 3.09
C GLN A 64 19.99 -1.83 2.46
N ALA A 65 18.74 -1.34 2.57
CA ALA A 65 18.35 -0.01 2.10
C ALA A 65 19.22 1.07 2.74
N LYS A 66 19.38 1.03 4.07
CA LYS A 66 20.23 1.99 4.78
C LYS A 66 21.70 1.90 4.33
N ALA A 67 22.23 0.69 4.14
CA ALA A 67 23.61 0.49 3.69
C ALA A 67 23.83 0.97 2.25
N SER A 68 22.81 0.88 1.39
CA SER A 68 22.82 1.33 -0.02
C SER A 68 22.37 2.78 -0.22
N GLY A 69 22.10 3.55 0.85
CA GLY A 69 21.67 4.94 0.76
C GLY A 69 20.21 5.15 0.36
N TYR A 70 19.40 4.09 0.30
CA TYR A 70 17.96 4.22 0.00
C TYR A 70 17.17 4.64 1.23
N ARG A 71 16.20 5.51 1.01
CA ARG A 71 15.31 6.05 2.06
C ARG A 71 14.36 5.00 2.63
N ALA A 72 13.97 4.04 1.81
CA ALA A 72 13.04 3.00 2.19
C ALA A 72 13.42 1.64 1.58
N ARG A 73 13.05 0.54 2.24
CA ARG A 73 13.21 -0.81 1.70
C ARG A 73 12.36 -1.06 0.45
N SER A 74 11.30 -0.26 0.23
CA SER A 74 10.47 -0.33 -0.98
C SER A 74 11.27 -0.08 -2.26
N ALA A 75 12.43 0.60 -2.19
CA ALA A 75 13.36 0.74 -3.30
C ALA A 75 13.71 -0.63 -3.95
N PHE A 76 13.90 -1.66 -3.13
CA PHE A 76 14.20 -3.00 -3.65
C PHE A 76 13.02 -3.68 -4.35
N LYS A 77 11.80 -3.29 -4.05
CA LYS A 77 10.62 -3.77 -4.78
C LYS A 77 10.68 -3.31 -6.24
N LEU A 78 10.95 -2.01 -6.46
CA LEU A 78 11.10 -1.48 -7.82
C LEU A 78 12.32 -2.08 -8.53
N LYS A 79 13.44 -2.30 -7.83
CA LYS A 79 14.62 -2.98 -8.40
C LYS A 79 14.29 -4.40 -8.88
N GLN A 80 13.56 -5.18 -8.09
CA GLN A 80 13.14 -6.54 -8.47
C GLN A 80 12.13 -6.54 -9.62
N ILE A 81 11.19 -5.56 -9.65
CA ILE A 81 10.30 -5.35 -10.79
C ILE A 81 11.12 -5.01 -12.04
N GLN A 82 12.09 -4.12 -11.92
CA GLN A 82 12.97 -3.74 -13.02
C GLN A 82 13.79 -4.92 -13.54
N GLU A 83 14.42 -5.68 -12.66
CA GLU A 83 15.20 -6.87 -13.00
C GLU A 83 14.36 -7.90 -13.77
N ARG A 84 13.11 -8.11 -13.35
CA ARG A 84 12.22 -9.11 -13.95
C ARG A 84 11.56 -8.65 -15.25
N PHE A 85 11.22 -7.36 -15.36
CA PHE A 85 10.36 -6.88 -16.45
C PHE A 85 11.05 -5.87 -17.36
N HIS A 86 12.21 -5.32 -16.99
CA HIS A 86 12.90 -4.28 -17.76
C HIS A 86 11.94 -3.14 -18.15
N LEU A 87 11.29 -2.57 -17.13
CA LEU A 87 10.20 -1.61 -17.28
C LEU A 87 10.72 -0.23 -17.69
N VAL A 88 11.73 0.26 -16.96
CA VAL A 88 12.36 1.58 -17.12
C VAL A 88 13.64 1.44 -17.93
N ARG A 89 13.91 2.40 -18.81
CA ARG A 89 15.11 2.47 -19.65
C ARG A 89 15.80 3.81 -19.47
N ASN A 90 17.06 3.85 -19.83
CA ASN A 90 17.80 5.11 -19.88
C ASN A 90 17.10 6.11 -20.83
N GLY A 91 16.98 7.37 -20.43
CA GLY A 91 16.29 8.42 -21.15
C GLY A 91 14.77 8.48 -20.97
N ASP A 92 14.17 7.56 -20.22
CA ASP A 92 12.72 7.55 -20.02
C ASP A 92 12.25 8.74 -19.17
N MET A 93 11.01 9.20 -19.46
CA MET A 93 10.20 10.05 -18.59
C MET A 93 9.36 9.18 -17.68
N VAL A 94 9.58 9.27 -16.36
CA VAL A 94 8.92 8.44 -15.34
C VAL A 94 8.06 9.30 -14.42
N LEU A 95 6.84 8.84 -14.13
CA LEU A 95 5.98 9.37 -13.06
C LEU A 95 5.97 8.36 -11.91
N ASP A 96 6.33 8.82 -10.69
CA ASP A 96 6.29 8.05 -9.43
C ASP A 96 5.11 8.55 -8.59
N VAL A 97 4.05 7.74 -8.48
CA VAL A 97 2.83 8.06 -7.73
C VAL A 97 2.86 7.38 -6.37
N GLY A 98 2.75 8.18 -5.29
CA GLY A 98 3.00 7.70 -3.93
C GLY A 98 4.51 7.66 -3.63
N CYS A 99 5.22 8.73 -4.03
CA CYS A 99 6.68 8.75 -4.02
C CYS A 99 7.29 8.83 -2.61
N HIS A 100 6.54 9.24 -1.57
CA HIS A 100 7.09 9.34 -0.21
C HIS A 100 7.57 7.97 0.32
N PRO A 101 8.73 7.91 0.98
CA PRO A 101 9.72 8.93 1.31
C PRO A 101 10.79 9.17 0.23
N GLY A 102 10.63 8.67 -0.99
CA GLY A 102 11.52 8.90 -2.12
C GLY A 102 12.36 7.69 -2.54
N GLY A 103 12.10 6.51 -1.98
CA GLY A 103 12.88 5.31 -2.31
C GLY A 103 12.70 4.85 -3.77
N TRP A 104 11.49 4.96 -4.31
CA TRP A 104 11.21 4.63 -5.71
C TRP A 104 11.74 5.72 -6.65
N ALA A 105 11.59 6.99 -6.28
CA ALA A 105 12.18 8.10 -7.02
C ALA A 105 13.71 7.96 -7.16
N GLN A 106 14.42 7.56 -6.08
CA GLN A 106 15.87 7.29 -6.14
C GLN A 106 16.21 6.21 -7.18
N VAL A 107 15.51 5.07 -7.15
CA VAL A 107 15.73 3.98 -8.11
C VAL A 107 15.35 4.40 -9.52
N ALA A 108 14.25 5.15 -9.69
CA ALA A 108 13.84 5.64 -11.00
C ALA A 108 14.90 6.56 -11.61
N VAL A 109 15.48 7.49 -10.83
CA VAL A 109 16.58 8.36 -11.29
C VAL A 109 17.80 7.56 -11.70
N GLU A 110 18.22 6.56 -10.91
CA GLU A 110 19.31 5.66 -11.27
C GLU A 110 19.08 4.97 -12.65
N LEU A 111 17.83 4.56 -12.90
CA LEU A 111 17.48 3.80 -14.10
C LEU A 111 17.36 4.68 -15.35
N VAL A 112 16.78 5.88 -15.21
CA VAL A 112 16.61 6.78 -16.37
C VAL A 112 17.91 7.50 -16.75
N GLY A 113 18.86 7.62 -15.81
CA GLY A 113 20.14 8.28 -16.05
C GLY A 113 20.03 9.77 -16.33
N GLU A 114 21.12 10.38 -16.82
CA GLU A 114 21.24 11.83 -17.02
C GLU A 114 20.30 12.40 -18.08
N THR A 115 19.88 11.60 -19.05
CA THR A 115 19.01 12.04 -20.15
C THR A 115 17.52 11.82 -19.89
N GLY A 116 17.19 11.06 -18.83
CA GLY A 116 15.82 10.81 -18.42
C GLY A 116 15.33 11.83 -17.41
N ARG A 117 14.07 11.71 -17.05
CA ARG A 117 13.43 12.61 -16.07
C ARG A 117 12.46 11.86 -15.18
N VAL A 118 12.43 12.22 -13.90
CA VAL A 118 11.52 11.65 -12.91
C VAL A 118 10.68 12.76 -12.30
N VAL A 119 9.37 12.60 -12.34
CA VAL A 119 8.40 13.42 -11.61
C VAL A 119 7.74 12.52 -10.56
N GLY A 120 7.75 12.92 -9.30
CA GLY A 120 7.09 12.20 -8.22
C GLY A 120 5.95 13.03 -7.62
N VAL A 121 4.91 12.37 -7.12
CA VAL A 121 3.79 13.02 -6.42
C VAL A 121 3.37 12.19 -5.20
N ASP A 122 3.11 12.86 -4.09
CA ASP A 122 2.61 12.26 -2.85
C ASP A 122 1.83 13.29 -2.03
N LEU A 123 0.88 12.84 -1.21
CA LEU A 123 0.20 13.69 -0.22
C LEU A 123 1.18 14.26 0.81
N GLN A 124 2.19 13.48 1.17
CA GLN A 124 3.20 13.88 2.14
C GLN A 124 4.40 14.53 1.44
N PRO A 125 4.95 15.61 2.01
CA PRO A 125 6.14 16.24 1.45
C PRO A 125 7.32 15.27 1.48
N CYS A 126 8.01 15.18 0.35
CA CYS A 126 9.17 14.31 0.19
C CYS A 126 10.45 15.16 0.21
N ALA A 127 11.47 14.72 0.95
CA ALA A 127 12.77 15.38 0.89
C ALA A 127 13.32 15.32 -0.55
N PRO A 128 14.06 16.34 -1.03
CA PRO A 128 14.55 16.39 -2.41
C PRO A 128 15.38 15.15 -2.79
N VAL A 129 15.11 14.58 -3.95
CA VAL A 129 15.93 13.57 -4.60
C VAL A 129 16.60 14.22 -5.80
N GLU A 130 17.93 14.19 -5.84
CA GLU A 130 18.69 14.73 -6.97
C GLU A 130 18.27 14.03 -8.25
N GLY A 131 17.99 14.80 -9.30
CA GLY A 131 17.50 14.27 -10.58
C GLY A 131 15.99 14.02 -10.67
N ALA A 132 15.22 14.28 -9.60
CA ALA A 132 13.77 14.17 -9.59
C ALA A 132 13.08 15.47 -9.16
N VAL A 133 11.91 15.75 -9.76
CA VAL A 133 10.98 16.78 -9.31
C VAL A 133 9.91 16.11 -8.47
N LEU A 134 9.81 16.46 -7.19
CA LEU A 134 8.85 15.87 -6.26
C LEU A 134 7.79 16.90 -5.87
N LEU A 135 6.54 16.58 -6.13
CA LEU A 135 5.37 17.41 -5.90
C LEU A 135 4.60 16.90 -4.68
N THR A 136 4.10 17.84 -3.86
CA THR A 136 3.15 17.52 -2.80
C THR A 136 1.74 17.85 -3.28
N GLY A 137 0.83 16.87 -3.20
CA GLY A 137 -0.56 17.03 -3.60
C GLY A 137 -1.28 15.69 -3.76
N ASP A 138 -2.60 15.76 -3.84
CA ASP A 138 -3.45 14.61 -4.12
C ASP A 138 -3.52 14.37 -5.63
N ILE A 139 -3.14 13.18 -6.08
CA ILE A 139 -3.18 12.78 -7.50
C ILE A 139 -4.60 12.81 -8.09
N THR A 140 -5.63 12.70 -7.24
CA THR A 140 -7.03 12.75 -7.67
C THR A 140 -7.53 14.17 -7.92
N GLU A 141 -6.81 15.20 -7.43
CA GLU A 141 -7.18 16.60 -7.60
C GLU A 141 -6.65 17.19 -8.91
N SER A 142 -7.49 17.92 -9.64
CA SER A 142 -7.14 18.56 -10.92
C SER A 142 -5.94 19.50 -10.80
N VAL A 143 -5.86 20.26 -9.71
CA VAL A 143 -4.74 21.17 -9.43
C VAL A 143 -3.40 20.42 -9.36
N THR A 144 -3.37 19.25 -8.75
CA THR A 144 -2.16 18.40 -8.69
C THR A 144 -1.83 17.82 -10.07
N GLN A 145 -2.85 17.35 -10.79
CA GLN A 145 -2.72 16.83 -12.15
C GLN A 145 -2.17 17.89 -13.11
N GLU A 146 -2.67 19.12 -13.04
CA GLU A 146 -2.17 20.25 -13.83
C GLU A 146 -0.69 20.56 -13.54
N ARG A 147 -0.28 20.50 -12.28
CA ARG A 147 1.13 20.67 -11.90
C ARG A 147 2.00 19.56 -12.47
N ILE A 148 1.55 18.30 -12.44
CA ILE A 148 2.26 17.18 -13.08
C ILE A 148 2.39 17.44 -14.58
N LEU A 149 1.29 17.80 -15.27
CA LEU A 149 1.30 18.09 -16.71
C LEU A 149 2.25 19.24 -17.04
N SER A 150 2.30 20.27 -16.21
CA SER A 150 3.26 21.38 -16.34
C SER A 150 4.71 20.89 -16.25
N GLU A 151 5.02 20.02 -15.28
CA GLU A 151 6.37 19.45 -15.14
C GLU A 151 6.74 18.51 -16.29
N LEU A 152 5.77 17.83 -16.89
CA LEU A 152 5.99 17.02 -18.09
C LEU A 152 6.31 17.89 -19.34
N GLY A 153 5.93 19.17 -19.35
CA GLY A 153 6.23 20.11 -20.43
C GLY A 153 5.71 19.65 -21.80
N GLY A 154 4.57 18.95 -21.84
CA GLY A 154 3.98 18.39 -23.04
C GLY A 154 4.61 17.07 -23.52
N GLN A 155 5.58 16.52 -22.80
CA GLN A 155 6.14 15.22 -23.10
C GLN A 155 5.22 14.11 -22.57
N GLN A 156 5.21 12.98 -23.27
CA GLN A 156 4.49 11.78 -22.82
C GLN A 156 5.34 10.97 -21.85
N LEU A 157 4.68 10.19 -20.99
CA LEU A 157 5.32 9.29 -20.04
C LEU A 157 5.74 7.97 -20.72
N ASN A 158 6.97 7.55 -20.48
CA ASN A 158 7.43 6.22 -20.84
C ASN A 158 6.98 5.18 -19.82
N VAL A 159 7.06 5.53 -18.53
CA VAL A 159 6.73 4.62 -17.45
C VAL A 159 6.03 5.34 -16.31
N ILE A 160 5.05 4.67 -15.74
CA ILE A 160 4.42 5.06 -14.49
C ILE A 160 4.72 3.97 -13.47
N VAL A 161 5.24 4.39 -12.31
CA VAL A 161 5.45 3.52 -11.16
C VAL A 161 4.60 4.02 -9.99
N SER A 162 3.96 3.12 -9.25
CA SER A 162 3.07 3.52 -8.15
C SER A 162 3.18 2.55 -6.98
N ASP A 163 3.65 3.05 -5.85
CA ASP A 163 3.58 2.36 -4.55
C ASP A 163 2.53 3.02 -3.63
N ILE A 164 1.53 3.68 -4.26
CA ILE A 164 0.49 4.43 -3.55
C ILE A 164 -0.33 3.53 -2.62
N SER A 165 -0.69 4.05 -1.47
CA SER A 165 -1.57 3.40 -0.52
C SER A 165 -2.40 4.45 0.19
N PRO A 166 -3.71 4.27 0.34
CA PRO A 166 -4.51 5.14 1.20
C PRO A 166 -4.11 4.93 2.67
N ASP A 167 -4.55 5.84 3.52
CA ASP A 167 -4.47 5.65 4.96
C ASP A 167 -5.30 4.44 5.38
N ILE A 168 -4.68 3.54 6.15
CA ILE A 168 -5.31 2.30 6.60
C ILE A 168 -6.12 2.59 7.86
N THR A 169 -7.44 2.37 7.80
CA THR A 169 -8.35 2.53 8.94
C THR A 169 -8.40 1.30 9.85
N GLY A 170 -7.89 0.16 9.36
CA GLY A 170 -7.95 -1.15 10.01
C GLY A 170 -9.21 -1.94 9.68
N LYS A 171 -10.13 -1.39 8.88
CA LYS A 171 -11.29 -2.11 8.34
C LYS A 171 -10.95 -2.62 6.95
N TRP A 172 -10.49 -3.85 6.89
CA TRP A 172 -9.88 -4.45 5.69
C TRP A 172 -10.67 -4.22 4.40
N ASP A 173 -11.98 -4.52 4.40
CA ASP A 173 -12.80 -4.42 3.18
C ASP A 173 -12.95 -2.98 2.69
N MET A 174 -13.07 -2.02 3.62
CA MET A 174 -13.14 -0.59 3.29
C MET A 174 -11.80 -0.09 2.76
N ASP A 175 -10.72 -0.42 3.47
CA ASP A 175 -9.36 0.00 3.11
C ASP A 175 -8.99 -0.52 1.72
N GLN A 176 -9.39 -1.76 1.41
CA GLN A 176 -9.16 -2.37 0.11
C GLN A 176 -9.96 -1.70 -1.00
N SER A 177 -11.24 -1.43 -0.78
CA SER A 177 -12.10 -0.75 -1.77
C SER A 177 -11.56 0.64 -2.09
N VAL A 178 -11.16 1.42 -1.08
CA VAL A 178 -10.55 2.75 -1.25
C VAL A 178 -9.24 2.63 -2.02
N ALA A 179 -8.39 1.65 -1.68
CA ALA A 179 -7.13 1.43 -2.39
C ALA A 179 -7.33 1.10 -3.88
N MET A 180 -8.30 0.24 -4.20
CA MET A 180 -8.60 -0.12 -5.60
C MET A 180 -9.16 1.06 -6.39
N THR A 181 -10.04 1.85 -5.79
CA THR A 181 -10.59 3.06 -6.40
C THR A 181 -9.48 4.06 -6.70
N LEU A 182 -8.59 4.30 -5.73
CA LEU A 182 -7.44 5.21 -5.91
C LEU A 182 -6.52 4.74 -7.06
N VAL A 183 -6.25 3.44 -7.15
CA VAL A 183 -5.47 2.88 -8.26
C VAL A 183 -6.19 3.07 -9.60
N ALA A 184 -7.51 2.90 -9.66
CA ALA A 184 -8.28 3.14 -10.87
C ALA A 184 -8.22 4.62 -11.31
N ASP A 185 -8.30 5.56 -10.37
CA ASP A 185 -8.14 6.99 -10.64
C ASP A 185 -6.75 7.32 -11.20
N VAL A 186 -5.69 6.68 -10.66
CA VAL A 186 -4.33 6.83 -11.20
C VAL A 186 -4.23 6.29 -12.63
N PHE A 187 -4.89 5.17 -12.94
CA PHE A 187 -4.95 4.67 -14.32
C PHE A 187 -5.65 5.65 -15.25
N ASP A 188 -6.80 6.19 -14.85
CA ASP A 188 -7.59 7.11 -15.67
C ASP A 188 -6.83 8.41 -15.99
N PHE A 189 -6.09 8.95 -15.03
CA PHE A 189 -5.22 10.09 -15.24
C PHE A 189 -4.03 9.76 -16.16
N ALA A 190 -3.38 8.63 -15.92
CA ALA A 190 -2.05 8.37 -16.46
C ALA A 190 -2.05 7.64 -17.81
N LEU A 191 -3.07 6.81 -18.10
CA LEU A 191 -3.17 6.08 -19.38
C LEU A 191 -3.07 6.96 -20.63
N PRO A 192 -3.76 8.11 -20.73
CA PRO A 192 -3.67 8.99 -21.88
C PRO A 192 -2.27 9.58 -22.12
N LEU A 193 -1.46 9.62 -21.07
CA LEU A 193 -0.13 10.21 -21.08
C LEU A 193 0.96 9.23 -21.50
N LEU A 194 0.67 7.91 -21.54
CA LEU A 194 1.65 6.86 -21.85
C LEU A 194 1.98 6.82 -23.35
N VAL A 195 3.28 6.75 -23.65
CA VAL A 195 3.76 6.47 -25.01
C VAL A 195 3.41 5.06 -25.46
N LYS A 196 3.32 4.83 -26.75
CA LYS A 196 3.29 3.49 -27.33
C LYS A 196 4.54 2.70 -26.90
N GLY A 197 4.35 1.53 -26.33
CA GLY A 197 5.46 0.70 -25.80
C GLY A 197 5.85 1.00 -24.38
N GLY A 198 5.21 1.98 -23.74
CA GLY A 198 5.42 2.32 -22.34
C GLY A 198 4.96 1.24 -21.35
N GLY A 199 5.08 1.53 -20.08
CA GLY A 199 4.72 0.60 -19.03
C GLY A 199 4.11 1.26 -17.79
N PHE A 200 3.37 0.47 -17.03
CA PHE A 200 2.75 0.88 -15.78
C PHE A 200 2.94 -0.21 -14.73
N THR A 201 3.38 0.15 -13.53
CA THR A 201 3.35 -0.77 -12.40
C THR A 201 2.71 -0.12 -11.19
N THR A 202 1.84 -0.85 -10.50
CA THR A 202 1.18 -0.34 -9.30
C THR A 202 1.02 -1.44 -8.25
N LYS A 203 1.08 -1.03 -6.98
CA LYS A 203 0.76 -1.90 -5.86
C LYS A 203 -0.73 -2.16 -5.78
N LEU A 204 -1.08 -3.41 -5.49
CA LEU A 204 -2.42 -3.86 -5.13
C LEU A 204 -2.35 -4.65 -3.82
N PHE A 205 -3.45 -4.71 -3.10
CA PHE A 205 -3.64 -5.63 -1.99
C PHE A 205 -4.54 -6.76 -2.45
N GLN A 206 -4.13 -8.03 -2.22
CA GLN A 206 -4.95 -9.18 -2.62
C GLN A 206 -6.25 -9.20 -1.81
N GLY A 207 -7.38 -9.43 -2.48
CA GLY A 207 -8.70 -9.51 -1.88
C GLY A 207 -9.81 -9.19 -2.88
N ILE A 208 -10.98 -8.81 -2.37
CA ILE A 208 -12.18 -8.50 -3.17
C ILE A 208 -11.91 -7.29 -4.09
N GLY A 209 -12.35 -7.36 -5.35
CA GLY A 209 -12.23 -6.27 -6.32
C GLY A 209 -10.94 -6.26 -7.14
N VAL A 210 -9.93 -7.07 -6.80
CA VAL A 210 -8.65 -7.11 -7.55
C VAL A 210 -8.84 -7.66 -8.97
N GLU A 211 -9.66 -8.71 -9.14
CA GLU A 211 -9.91 -9.28 -10.47
C GLU A 211 -10.70 -8.32 -11.35
N GLU A 212 -11.65 -7.57 -10.76
CA GLU A 212 -12.46 -6.55 -11.42
C GLU A 212 -11.58 -5.41 -11.90
N LEU A 213 -10.65 -4.94 -11.06
CA LEU A 213 -9.69 -3.90 -11.46
C LEU A 213 -8.77 -4.41 -12.58
N ILE A 214 -8.25 -5.62 -12.47
CA ILE A 214 -7.40 -6.21 -13.52
C ILE A 214 -8.20 -6.39 -14.82
N SER A 215 -9.46 -6.77 -14.73
CA SER A 215 -10.35 -6.90 -15.88
C SER A 215 -10.63 -5.54 -16.53
N ALA A 216 -10.77 -4.48 -15.74
CA ALA A 216 -10.93 -3.11 -16.24
C ALA A 216 -9.66 -2.59 -16.93
N VAL A 217 -8.48 -2.92 -16.41
CA VAL A 217 -7.17 -2.48 -16.93
C VAL A 217 -6.74 -3.29 -18.17
N ARG A 218 -7.05 -4.59 -18.21
CA ARG A 218 -6.56 -5.52 -19.25
C ARG A 218 -6.77 -5.05 -20.70
N PRO A 219 -7.87 -4.42 -21.09
CA PRO A 219 -8.06 -3.94 -22.48
C PRO A 219 -7.08 -2.85 -22.91
N HIS A 220 -6.44 -2.20 -21.95
CA HIS A 220 -5.54 -1.07 -22.21
C HIS A 220 -4.07 -1.47 -22.42
N PHE A 221 -3.72 -2.75 -22.19
CA PHE A 221 -2.35 -3.24 -22.32
C PHE A 221 -2.31 -4.60 -22.99
N SER A 222 -1.29 -4.84 -23.81
CA SER A 222 -1.07 -6.15 -24.41
C SER A 222 -0.46 -7.17 -23.42
N SER A 223 0.13 -6.71 -22.35
CA SER A 223 0.67 -7.57 -21.28
C SER A 223 0.30 -7.02 -19.91
N VAL A 224 -0.39 -7.84 -19.13
CA VAL A 224 -0.76 -7.54 -17.73
C VAL A 224 -0.34 -8.75 -16.88
N ARG A 225 0.58 -8.53 -15.94
CA ARG A 225 1.17 -9.58 -15.10
C ARG A 225 1.12 -9.18 -13.63
N ARG A 226 0.95 -10.17 -12.75
CA ARG A 226 1.13 -10.00 -11.30
C ARG A 226 2.54 -10.43 -10.91
N PHE A 227 3.10 -9.74 -9.95
CA PHE A 227 4.42 -10.04 -9.40
C PHE A 227 4.48 -9.67 -7.92
N SER A 228 5.01 -10.56 -7.11
CA SER A 228 5.26 -10.32 -5.69
C SER A 228 6.76 -10.25 -5.47
N PRO A 229 7.33 -9.05 -5.22
CA PRO A 229 8.76 -8.91 -4.92
C PRO A 229 9.11 -9.57 -3.58
N ASP A 230 10.27 -10.22 -3.48
CA ASP A 230 10.80 -10.78 -2.23
C ASP A 230 11.03 -9.71 -1.15
N ALA A 231 11.23 -8.45 -1.58
CA ALA A 231 11.31 -7.30 -0.69
C ALA A 231 9.97 -6.94 -0.03
N SER A 232 8.84 -7.55 -0.41
CA SER A 232 7.58 -7.46 0.35
C SER A 232 7.69 -8.25 1.65
N ARG A 233 6.90 -7.88 2.68
CA ARG A 233 6.87 -8.66 3.92
C ARG A 233 6.11 -9.96 3.69
N ASN A 234 6.56 -11.06 4.30
CA ASN A 234 5.89 -12.37 4.18
C ASN A 234 4.43 -12.36 4.68
N SER A 235 4.10 -11.43 5.58
CA SER A 235 2.74 -11.21 6.10
C SER A 235 1.93 -10.22 5.27
N SER A 236 2.49 -9.66 4.20
CA SER A 236 1.80 -8.65 3.38
C SER A 236 1.02 -9.32 2.25
N SER A 237 -0.22 -8.90 2.07
CA SER A 237 -1.04 -9.28 0.91
C SER A 237 -0.70 -8.46 -0.35
N GLU A 238 0.41 -7.72 -0.35
CA GLU A 238 0.83 -6.89 -1.47
C GLU A 238 1.21 -7.71 -2.69
N VAL A 239 0.72 -7.28 -3.84
CA VAL A 239 1.12 -7.76 -5.17
C VAL A 239 1.25 -6.55 -6.09
N TYR A 240 2.16 -6.61 -7.05
CA TYR A 240 2.31 -5.56 -8.06
C TYR A 240 1.68 -6.01 -9.37
N LEU A 241 0.86 -5.15 -9.94
CA LEU A 241 0.40 -5.28 -11.31
C LEU A 241 1.42 -4.61 -12.23
N VAL A 242 1.96 -5.36 -13.17
CA VAL A 242 2.90 -4.86 -14.18
C VAL A 242 2.25 -4.95 -15.54
N CYS A 243 2.01 -3.78 -16.14
CA CYS A 243 1.36 -3.60 -17.43
C CYS A 243 2.37 -3.09 -18.44
N LYS A 244 2.41 -3.68 -19.63
CA LYS A 244 3.35 -3.27 -20.69
C LYS A 244 2.65 -3.16 -22.04
N HIS A 245 3.21 -2.32 -22.89
CA HIS A 245 2.75 -2.09 -24.23
C HIS A 245 1.29 -1.65 -24.28
N PRO A 246 1.01 -0.39 -23.88
CA PRO A 246 -0.33 0.14 -23.94
C PRO A 246 -0.85 0.05 -25.37
N THR A 247 -2.10 -0.41 -25.50
CA THR A 247 -2.81 -0.38 -26.77
C THR A 247 -3.07 1.07 -27.15
N PRO A 248 -3.15 1.41 -28.46
CA PRO A 248 -3.44 2.76 -28.86
C PRO A 248 -4.69 3.27 -28.13
N TRP A 249 -4.53 4.40 -27.45
CA TRP A 249 -5.62 5.02 -26.71
C TRP A 249 -6.75 5.36 -27.69
N LYS A 250 -7.86 4.70 -27.54
CA LYS A 250 -9.14 5.12 -28.08
C LYS A 250 -9.93 5.54 -26.85
N ALA A 251 -10.37 6.78 -26.79
CA ALA A 251 -11.18 7.25 -25.69
C ALA A 251 -12.25 6.19 -25.36
N PRO A 252 -12.16 5.49 -24.23
CA PRO A 252 -13.10 4.43 -23.93
C PRO A 252 -14.46 5.06 -23.63
N LYS A 253 -15.54 4.32 -23.89
CA LYS A 253 -16.89 4.74 -23.48
C LYS A 253 -17.04 4.83 -21.97
N ALA A 254 -16.15 4.16 -21.21
CA ALA A 254 -16.13 4.15 -19.75
C ALA A 254 -14.69 4.15 -19.28
N SER A 255 -14.40 4.89 -18.22
CA SER A 255 -13.10 4.94 -17.55
C SER A 255 -12.74 3.60 -16.89
N VAL A 256 -11.48 3.45 -16.45
CA VAL A 256 -11.05 2.26 -15.68
C VAL A 256 -11.85 2.19 -14.39
N ARG A 257 -12.06 3.33 -13.72
CA ARG A 257 -12.84 3.43 -12.50
C ARG A 257 -14.28 2.97 -12.69
N GLU A 258 -14.99 3.51 -13.70
CA GLU A 258 -16.38 3.11 -14.01
C GLU A 258 -16.50 1.62 -14.31
N ARG A 259 -15.53 1.05 -15.04
CA ARG A 259 -15.51 -0.39 -15.34
C ARG A 259 -15.25 -1.24 -14.10
N TYR A 260 -14.36 -0.79 -13.23
CA TYR A 260 -14.07 -1.42 -11.95
C TYR A 260 -15.32 -1.43 -11.06
N GLU A 261 -15.94 -0.28 -10.85
CA GLU A 261 -17.15 -0.13 -10.05
C GLU A 261 -18.32 -0.98 -10.60
N ALA A 262 -18.50 -1.00 -11.91
CA ALA A 262 -19.50 -1.85 -12.55
C ALA A 262 -19.20 -3.36 -12.36
N GLY A 263 -17.93 -3.75 -12.30
CA GLY A 263 -17.51 -5.11 -12.00
C GLY A 263 -17.83 -5.51 -10.57
N VAL A 264 -17.45 -4.66 -9.61
CA VAL A 264 -17.73 -4.88 -8.17
C VAL A 264 -19.23 -4.93 -7.90
N ASN A 265 -20.01 -4.01 -8.47
CA ASN A 265 -21.47 -3.98 -8.28
C ASN A 265 -22.18 -5.23 -8.79
N LYS A 266 -21.64 -5.91 -9.81
CA LYS A 266 -22.16 -7.21 -10.27
C LYS A 266 -21.95 -8.33 -9.25
N ILE A 267 -20.86 -8.29 -8.48
CA ILE A 267 -20.58 -9.28 -7.45
C ILE A 267 -21.48 -9.02 -6.24
N VAL A 268 -21.55 -7.75 -5.79
CA VAL A 268 -22.33 -7.36 -4.61
C VAL A 268 -23.83 -7.43 -4.89
N GLY A 269 -24.31 -7.05 -6.10
CA GLY A 269 -25.72 -7.05 -6.47
C GLY A 269 -26.23 -8.41 -7.03
N GLY A 270 -25.31 -9.37 -7.30
CA GLY A 270 -25.67 -10.73 -7.66
C GLY A 270 -26.07 -11.61 -6.47
N ASP A 271 -25.83 -11.13 -5.25
CA ASP A 271 -26.24 -11.76 -4.00
C ASP A 271 -27.59 -11.22 -3.47
N GLU A 272 -28.54 -10.80 -4.32
CA GLU A 272 -29.95 -10.92 -3.95
C GLU A 272 -30.26 -12.42 -3.90
N ILE A 273 -29.92 -13.01 -2.76
CA ILE A 273 -30.20 -14.38 -2.39
C ILE A 273 -31.73 -14.52 -2.38
N GLU A 274 -32.29 -15.17 -3.42
CA GLU A 274 -33.50 -15.94 -3.22
C GLU A 274 -33.20 -16.85 -2.03
N ALA A 275 -33.94 -16.68 -0.96
CA ALA A 275 -33.84 -17.49 0.24
C ALA A 275 -34.03 -18.95 -0.15
N ASP A 276 -32.96 -19.69 -0.19
CA ASP A 276 -32.94 -21.10 -0.50
C ASP A 276 -33.69 -21.88 0.62
N PRO A 277 -34.62 -22.74 0.29
CA PRO A 277 -35.28 -23.59 1.29
C PRO A 277 -34.30 -24.61 1.80
N GLU A 278 -34.17 -24.66 3.13
CA GLU A 278 -33.58 -25.65 4.04
C GLU A 278 -32.37 -26.51 3.57
N PRO A 279 -31.34 -26.64 4.41
CA PRO A 279 -30.12 -27.34 4.08
C PRO A 279 -30.39 -28.85 3.99
N VAL A 280 -30.28 -29.40 2.79
CA VAL A 280 -30.16 -30.85 2.59
C VAL A 280 -28.82 -31.29 3.19
N ALA A 281 -28.88 -32.10 4.24
CA ALA A 281 -27.72 -32.67 4.90
C ALA A 281 -26.86 -33.47 3.92
N SER A 282 -25.77 -32.88 3.44
CA SER A 282 -24.78 -33.60 2.69
C SER A 282 -23.84 -34.35 3.63
N SER A 283 -23.94 -35.66 3.65
CA SER A 283 -23.06 -36.57 4.37
C SER A 283 -21.66 -36.53 3.76
N PHE A 284 -20.76 -35.76 4.31
CA PHE A 284 -19.33 -35.80 3.99
C PHE A 284 -18.71 -37.06 4.59
N LYS A 285 -18.43 -38.09 3.77
CA LYS A 285 -17.59 -39.21 4.18
C LYS A 285 -16.12 -38.83 4.12
N VAL A 286 -15.53 -38.57 5.28
CA VAL A 286 -14.08 -38.40 5.44
C VAL A 286 -13.40 -39.76 5.17
N ARG A 287 -12.68 -39.88 4.07
CA ARG A 287 -11.86 -41.05 3.75
C ARG A 287 -10.55 -40.95 4.55
N ARG A 288 -10.47 -41.66 5.71
CA ARG A 288 -9.23 -41.83 6.47
C ARG A 288 -8.26 -42.67 5.62
N LYS A 289 -7.07 -42.11 5.33
CA LYS A 289 -5.94 -42.87 4.84
C LYS A 289 -5.49 -43.82 5.95
N LYS A 290 -5.47 -45.14 5.66
CA LYS A 290 -4.80 -46.13 6.51
C LYS A 290 -3.31 -45.94 6.40
N THR A 291 -2.65 -45.65 7.52
CA THR A 291 -1.23 -45.82 7.75
C THR A 291 -1.00 -47.31 7.97
N THR A 292 -0.28 -47.95 7.05
CA THR A 292 0.32 -49.28 7.27
C THR A 292 1.72 -49.05 7.79
N ASP A 293 1.88 -49.23 9.11
CA ASP A 293 3.17 -49.53 9.71
C ASP A 293 3.40 -51.06 9.55
N GLU A 294 4.40 -51.41 8.77
CA GLU A 294 5.03 -52.72 8.83
C GLU A 294 6.51 -52.50 9.00
N PHE A 295 6.96 -52.60 10.27
CA PHE A 295 8.32 -52.97 10.64
C PHE A 295 8.44 -54.48 10.47
N GLU A 296 9.32 -54.96 9.61
CA GLU A 296 9.87 -56.31 9.67
C GLU A 296 11.39 -56.22 9.91
N GLU A 297 11.76 -56.85 11.01
CA GLU A 297 13.16 -57.18 11.37
C GLU A 297 13.72 -58.22 10.37
N ARG A 298 14.92 -57.95 9.89
CA ARG A 298 16.02 -58.95 9.82
C ARG A 298 17.36 -58.29 9.51
#